data_c8a24fbc021ef164fa63aa15f93263a8
#
_entry.id   c8a24fbc021ef164fa63aa15f93263a8
#
_cell.length_a   1.000
_cell.length_b   1.000
_cell.length_c   1.000
_cell.angle_alpha   90.00
_cell.angle_beta   90.00
_cell.angle_gamma   90.00
#
_symmetry.space_group_name_H-M   'P 1'
#
loop_
_entity.id
_entity.type
_entity.pdbx_description
1 polymer ?
#
loop_
_entity_poly.entity_id
_entity_poly.type
_entity_poly.pdbx_seq_one_letter_code
_entity_poly.pdbx_strand_id
1 'polypeptide(L)'
;MTPGELELVARLCLTRTGRRLDTSVPERAAARLSIVARREGYGTVDDLLLALRTSEAERLAWPVVEGLTAFERGFMEDPKVLQQVARRILPHLAGVKGDEPVRIWCAAAGSGQDPYSLAILVQEAAARMGGDLKVEIYASDLSVKGIERARKGIFSHFEIQKGLSAQHMIDHFQPVEGGWQASSSLRDMIRWRRVNLFSDTPGSMRFDLVVCRGVLPQTAANVRPTAAVNLALSLAENGFLVLGRGEGEGEADLAPALLALPGLDAIYARNPAFRTLEV
;
A
#
# COMPACT_ATOMS: atom_id res chain seq x y z
N MET A 1 23.74 16.26 5.30
CA MET A 1 23.96 14.81 5.19
C MET A 1 25.05 14.55 4.15
N THR A 2 26.11 13.83 4.52
CA THR A 2 27.23 13.47 3.65
C THR A 2 26.88 12.33 2.70
N PRO A 3 27.62 12.11 1.59
CA PRO A 3 27.39 10.97 0.70
C PRO A 3 27.43 9.61 1.41
N GLY A 4 28.34 9.43 2.36
CA GLY A 4 28.45 8.18 3.14
C GLY A 4 27.26 7.96 4.09
N GLU A 5 26.66 9.01 4.61
CA GLU A 5 25.42 8.91 5.40
C GLU A 5 24.21 8.57 4.56
N LEU A 6 24.12 9.14 3.36
CA LEU A 6 23.08 8.81 2.42
C LEU A 6 23.16 7.35 1.98
N GLU A 7 24.37 6.85 1.71
CA GLU A 7 24.62 5.45 1.37
C GLU A 7 24.24 4.50 2.51
N LEU A 8 24.58 4.86 3.77
CA LEU A 8 24.19 4.08 4.95
C LEU A 8 22.68 3.88 5.03
N VAL A 9 21.91 4.97 4.95
CA VAL A 9 20.45 4.88 5.05
C VAL A 9 19.82 4.24 3.81
N ALA A 10 20.38 4.43 2.63
CA ALA A 10 19.92 3.76 1.41
C ALA A 10 20.12 2.24 1.50
N ARG A 11 21.29 1.79 1.98
CA ARG A 11 21.57 0.37 2.24
C ARG A 11 20.64 -0.20 3.31
N LEU A 12 20.37 0.54 4.37
CA LEU A 12 19.43 0.12 5.42
C LEU A 12 18.02 -0.07 4.87
N CYS A 13 17.51 0.86 4.06
CA CYS A 13 16.21 0.73 3.39
C CYS A 13 16.18 -0.51 2.48
N LEU A 14 17.20 -0.69 1.66
CA LEU A 14 17.30 -1.82 0.73
C LEU A 14 17.29 -3.16 1.47
N THR A 15 18.12 -3.31 2.51
CA THR A 15 18.26 -4.58 3.24
C THR A 15 17.03 -4.93 4.06
N ARG A 16 16.33 -3.95 4.62
CA ARG A 16 15.16 -4.19 5.48
C ARG A 16 13.84 -4.29 4.70
N THR A 17 13.76 -3.68 3.51
CA THR A 17 12.48 -3.54 2.80
C THR A 17 12.54 -3.86 1.31
N GLY A 18 13.70 -4.20 0.75
CA GLY A 18 13.86 -4.36 -0.68
C GLY A 18 13.69 -3.07 -1.50
N ARG A 19 13.47 -1.91 -0.85
CA ARG A 19 13.17 -0.64 -1.52
C ARG A 19 14.44 0.18 -1.73
N ARG A 20 14.56 0.76 -2.92
CA ARG A 20 15.62 1.72 -3.23
C ARG A 20 15.21 3.11 -2.74
N LEU A 21 16.09 3.75 -2.01
CA LEU A 21 15.98 5.18 -1.72
C LEU A 21 16.45 5.97 -2.94
N ASP A 22 15.67 6.98 -3.33
CA ASP A 22 16.13 7.95 -4.32
C ASP A 22 17.22 8.83 -3.70
N THR A 23 18.45 8.61 -4.14
CA THR A 23 19.63 9.33 -3.64
C THR A 23 19.98 10.55 -4.50
N SER A 24 19.23 10.82 -5.57
CA SER A 24 19.48 11.97 -6.47
C SER A 24 19.13 13.31 -5.80
N VAL A 25 18.29 13.31 -4.76
CA VAL A 25 17.88 14.50 -4.00
C VAL A 25 18.13 14.27 -2.50
N PRO A 26 19.39 14.42 -2.03
CA PRO A 26 19.76 14.19 -0.62
C PRO A 26 18.96 15.02 0.39
N GLU A 27 18.54 16.22 0.01
CA GLU A 27 17.76 17.15 0.83
C GLU A 27 16.40 16.57 1.20
N ARG A 28 15.80 15.78 0.32
CA ARG A 28 14.51 15.08 0.59
C ARG A 28 14.68 14.03 1.68
N ALA A 29 15.74 13.26 1.63
CA ALA A 29 16.08 12.29 2.69
C ALA A 29 16.38 13.00 4.01
N ALA A 30 17.17 14.08 3.99
CA ALA A 30 17.47 14.88 5.17
C ALA A 30 16.21 15.48 5.81
N ALA A 31 15.28 16.04 5.01
CA ALA A 31 14.02 16.58 5.50
C ALA A 31 13.16 15.51 6.20
N ARG A 32 13.07 14.31 5.63
CA ARG A 32 12.36 13.18 6.24
C ARG A 32 13.04 12.72 7.53
N LEU A 33 14.36 12.60 7.53
CA LEU A 33 15.12 12.22 8.72
C LEU A 33 15.05 13.26 9.83
N SER A 34 14.87 14.54 9.52
CA SER A 34 14.68 15.58 10.55
C SER A 34 13.43 15.38 11.38
N ILE A 35 12.36 14.85 10.74
CA ILE A 35 11.11 14.48 11.41
C ILE A 35 11.35 13.27 12.33
N VAL A 36 12.10 12.28 11.83
CA VAL A 36 12.47 11.09 12.61
C VAL A 36 13.35 11.49 13.80
N ALA A 37 14.37 12.31 13.58
CA ALA A 37 15.27 12.79 14.64
C ALA A 37 14.49 13.40 15.79
N ARG A 38 13.65 14.38 15.50
CA ARG A 38 12.81 15.04 16.54
C ARG A 38 11.90 14.05 17.27
N ARG A 39 11.30 13.11 16.54
CA ARG A 39 10.41 12.10 17.13
C ARG A 39 11.14 11.13 18.05
N GLU A 40 12.38 10.78 17.71
CA GLU A 40 13.21 9.86 18.48
C GLU A 40 14.06 10.57 19.56
N GLY A 41 13.88 11.90 19.72
CA GLY A 41 14.53 12.68 20.78
C GLY A 41 15.91 13.23 20.43
N TYR A 42 16.26 13.27 19.14
CA TYR A 42 17.53 13.84 18.66
C TYR A 42 17.36 15.29 18.19
N GLY A 43 18.33 16.12 18.49
CA GLY A 43 18.33 17.55 18.11
C GLY A 43 18.55 17.75 16.61
N THR A 44 19.41 16.94 16.01
CA THR A 44 19.78 17.03 14.59
C THR A 44 19.72 15.68 13.88
N VAL A 45 19.77 15.72 12.54
CA VAL A 45 19.89 14.51 11.71
C VAL A 45 21.25 13.84 11.94
N ASP A 46 22.30 14.64 12.15
CA ASP A 46 23.66 14.12 12.37
C ASP A 46 23.74 13.33 13.70
N ASP A 47 23.07 13.81 14.77
CA ASP A 47 22.96 13.08 16.04
C ASP A 47 22.24 11.75 15.87
N LEU A 48 21.11 11.74 15.12
CA LEU A 48 20.37 10.52 14.81
C LEU A 48 21.24 9.53 14.02
N LEU A 49 21.97 10.00 13.01
CA LEU A 49 22.82 9.13 12.18
C LEU A 49 24.06 8.63 12.93
N LEU A 50 24.58 9.42 13.87
CA LEU A 50 25.63 8.97 14.77
C LEU A 50 25.12 7.84 15.68
N ALA A 51 23.97 8.03 16.31
CA ALA A 51 23.34 7.02 17.15
C ALA A 51 23.00 5.73 16.35
N LEU A 52 22.57 5.86 15.10
CA LEU A 52 22.31 4.73 14.19
C LEU A 52 23.57 3.89 13.90
N ARG A 53 24.77 4.45 14.04
CA ARG A 53 26.06 3.75 13.84
C ARG A 53 26.60 3.10 15.11
N THR A 54 25.95 3.30 16.24
CA THR A 54 26.40 2.86 17.56
C THR A 54 25.50 1.76 18.14
N SER A 55 25.45 1.66 19.45
CA SER A 55 24.64 0.69 20.20
C SER A 55 23.13 0.80 19.98
N GLU A 56 22.65 1.93 19.44
CA GLU A 56 21.22 2.16 19.19
C GLU A 56 20.76 1.75 17.78
N ALA A 57 21.64 1.18 16.98
CA ALA A 57 21.38 0.83 15.58
C ALA A 57 20.08 0.01 15.40
N GLU A 58 19.88 -1.03 16.19
CA GLU A 58 18.67 -1.87 16.08
C GLU A 58 17.39 -1.13 16.47
N ARG A 59 17.44 -0.29 17.51
CA ARG A 59 16.29 0.52 17.94
C ARG A 59 15.87 1.55 16.88
N LEU A 60 16.87 2.17 16.24
CA LEU A 60 16.65 3.27 15.29
C LEU A 60 16.43 2.79 13.83
N ALA A 61 16.83 1.56 13.50
CA ALA A 61 16.75 1.06 12.14
C ALA A 61 15.34 1.18 11.56
N TRP A 62 14.32 0.69 12.27
CA TRP A 62 12.94 0.75 11.79
C TRP A 62 12.38 2.18 11.74
N PRO A 63 12.50 3.04 12.76
CA PRO A 63 12.12 4.45 12.69
C PRO A 63 12.71 5.19 11.48
N VAL A 64 13.98 4.95 11.16
CA VAL A 64 14.67 5.55 10.01
C VAL A 64 14.10 4.99 8.69
N VAL A 65 13.99 3.68 8.56
CA VAL A 65 13.42 3.04 7.37
C VAL A 65 11.99 3.50 7.12
N GLU A 66 11.12 3.48 8.12
CA GLU A 66 9.74 3.96 8.03
C GLU A 66 9.67 5.42 7.55
N GLY A 67 10.49 6.31 8.14
CA GLY A 67 10.53 7.71 7.76
C GLY A 67 10.97 7.93 6.32
N LEU A 68 11.94 7.17 5.84
CA LEU A 68 12.48 7.30 4.49
C LEU A 68 11.61 6.62 3.42
N THR A 69 10.92 5.55 3.77
CA THR A 69 10.11 4.76 2.83
C THR A 69 8.62 5.06 2.90
N ALA A 70 8.19 5.98 3.79
CA ALA A 70 6.80 6.42 3.85
C ALA A 70 6.33 6.99 2.49
N PHE A 71 5.17 6.54 2.04
CA PHE A 71 4.50 7.10 0.87
C PHE A 71 3.45 8.12 1.29
N GLU A 72 3.46 9.25 0.59
CA GLU A 72 2.37 10.19 0.62
C GLU A 72 1.45 9.90 -0.58
N ARG A 73 0.36 9.21 -0.31
CA ARG A 73 -0.69 9.00 -1.31
C ARG A 73 -1.83 9.97 -1.12
N GLY A 74 -2.52 10.27 -2.23
CA GLY A 74 -3.83 10.91 -2.20
C GLY A 74 -4.95 9.86 -2.15
N PHE A 75 -6.13 10.33 -1.79
CA PHE A 75 -7.35 9.55 -1.99
C PHE A 75 -7.68 9.46 -3.49
N MET A 76 -8.38 8.41 -3.88
CA MET A 76 -8.90 8.23 -5.25
C MET A 76 -7.83 8.45 -6.35
N GLU A 77 -6.55 8.18 -6.05
CA GLU A 77 -5.49 8.23 -7.06
C GLU A 77 -5.76 7.22 -8.18
N ASP A 78 -5.36 7.57 -9.42
CA ASP A 78 -5.66 6.79 -10.63
C ASP A 78 -7.16 6.53 -10.83
N PRO A 79 -7.98 7.58 -10.97
CA PRO A 79 -9.43 7.45 -10.99
C PRO A 79 -9.95 6.53 -12.11
N LYS A 80 -9.22 6.42 -13.24
CA LYS A 80 -9.57 5.48 -14.32
C LYS A 80 -9.45 4.02 -13.86
N VAL A 81 -8.37 3.68 -13.18
CA VAL A 81 -8.13 2.32 -12.64
C VAL A 81 -9.18 2.00 -11.58
N LEU A 82 -9.41 2.92 -10.64
CA LEU A 82 -10.41 2.76 -9.59
C LEU A 82 -11.84 2.64 -10.16
N GLN A 83 -12.17 3.37 -11.23
CA GLN A 83 -13.44 3.24 -11.91
C GLN A 83 -13.61 1.87 -12.57
N GLN A 84 -12.55 1.30 -13.15
CA GLN A 84 -12.57 -0.08 -13.69
C GLN A 84 -12.80 -1.09 -12.56
N VAL A 85 -12.14 -0.93 -11.42
CA VAL A 85 -12.38 -1.76 -10.23
C VAL A 85 -13.84 -1.67 -9.81
N ALA A 86 -14.39 -0.47 -9.62
CA ALA A 86 -15.75 -0.26 -9.11
C ALA A 86 -16.86 -0.70 -10.08
N ARG A 87 -16.63 -0.60 -11.41
CA ARG A 87 -17.66 -0.85 -12.42
C ARG A 87 -17.55 -2.20 -13.14
N ARG A 88 -16.38 -2.83 -13.11
CA ARG A 88 -16.14 -4.08 -13.85
C ARG A 88 -15.68 -5.21 -12.92
N ILE A 89 -14.68 -4.97 -12.08
CA ILE A 89 -14.08 -6.02 -11.25
C ILE A 89 -14.98 -6.39 -10.07
N LEU A 90 -15.43 -5.42 -9.26
CA LEU A 90 -16.29 -5.71 -8.10
C LEU A 90 -17.60 -6.39 -8.47
N PRO A 91 -18.36 -5.95 -9.50
CA PRO A 91 -19.56 -6.66 -9.94
C PRO A 91 -19.29 -8.06 -10.47
N HIS A 92 -18.18 -8.25 -11.21
CA HIS A 92 -17.77 -9.56 -11.68
C HIS A 92 -17.48 -10.51 -10.51
N LEU A 93 -16.66 -10.07 -9.55
CA LEU A 93 -16.31 -10.86 -8.37
C LEU A 93 -17.56 -11.19 -7.54
N ALA A 94 -18.46 -10.23 -7.34
CA ALA A 94 -19.72 -10.48 -6.65
C ALA A 94 -20.56 -11.58 -7.34
N GLY A 95 -20.64 -11.53 -8.67
CA GLY A 95 -21.35 -12.58 -9.43
C GLY A 95 -20.70 -13.95 -9.32
N VAL A 96 -19.37 -14.03 -9.25
CA VAL A 96 -18.64 -15.29 -9.07
C VAL A 96 -18.76 -15.82 -7.64
N LYS A 97 -18.72 -14.95 -6.64
CA LYS A 97 -18.75 -15.32 -5.21
C LYS A 97 -20.14 -15.64 -4.69
N GLY A 98 -21.19 -15.11 -5.32
CA GLY A 98 -22.55 -15.28 -4.82
C GLY A 98 -22.69 -14.77 -3.37
N ASP A 99 -23.02 -15.66 -2.45
CA ASP A 99 -23.21 -15.33 -1.03
C ASP A 99 -21.91 -15.19 -0.24
N GLU A 100 -20.78 -15.63 -0.76
CA GLU A 100 -19.48 -15.50 -0.10
C GLU A 100 -18.93 -14.08 -0.22
N PRO A 101 -18.19 -13.58 0.80
CA PRO A 101 -17.60 -12.26 0.71
C PRO A 101 -16.45 -12.20 -0.32
N VAL A 102 -16.42 -11.13 -1.08
CA VAL A 102 -15.25 -10.76 -1.90
C VAL A 102 -14.13 -10.29 -0.94
N ARG A 103 -13.00 -10.96 -0.97
CA ARG A 103 -11.84 -10.61 -0.14
C ARG A 103 -10.87 -9.72 -0.90
N ILE A 104 -10.66 -8.52 -0.40
CA ILE A 104 -9.76 -7.53 -0.98
C ILE A 104 -8.55 -7.35 -0.08
N TRP A 105 -7.35 -7.34 -0.65
CA TRP A 105 -6.14 -7.00 0.08
C TRP A 105 -5.48 -5.74 -0.50
N CYS A 106 -5.37 -4.71 0.32
CA CYS A 106 -4.54 -3.53 0.08
C CYS A 106 -3.14 -3.79 0.64
N ALA A 107 -2.19 -4.16 -0.21
CA ALA A 107 -0.79 -4.32 0.14
C ALA A 107 -0.07 -2.96 0.13
N ALA A 108 0.79 -2.71 1.12
CA ALA A 108 1.51 -1.45 1.30
C ALA A 108 0.58 -0.22 1.40
N ALA A 109 -0.39 -0.32 2.30
CA ALA A 109 -1.48 0.63 2.48
C ALA A 109 -1.06 2.02 3.01
N GLY A 110 0.18 2.17 3.49
CA GLY A 110 0.72 3.42 4.03
C GLY A 110 -0.15 4.01 5.15
N SER A 111 -0.53 5.26 5.01
CA SER A 111 -1.41 5.97 5.94
C SER A 111 -2.92 5.75 5.71
N GLY A 112 -3.30 4.88 4.76
CA GLY A 112 -4.66 4.37 4.64
C GLY A 112 -5.49 4.95 3.50
N GLN A 113 -4.99 5.88 2.69
CA GLN A 113 -5.78 6.51 1.63
C GLN A 113 -6.34 5.48 0.62
N ASP A 114 -5.53 4.48 0.22
CA ASP A 114 -5.98 3.42 -0.70
C ASP A 114 -7.08 2.53 -0.09
N PRO A 115 -6.92 1.96 1.13
CA PRO A 115 -7.98 1.18 1.76
C PRO A 115 -9.30 1.94 1.95
N TYR A 116 -9.24 3.20 2.38
CA TYR A 116 -10.45 4.01 2.53
C TYR A 116 -11.07 4.38 1.18
N SER A 117 -10.27 4.66 0.16
CA SER A 117 -10.79 4.85 -1.21
C SER A 117 -11.52 3.61 -1.71
N LEU A 118 -10.96 2.42 -1.47
CA LEU A 118 -11.64 1.16 -1.82
C LEU A 118 -12.90 0.93 -1.01
N ALA A 119 -12.90 1.24 0.30
CA ALA A 119 -14.09 1.11 1.13
C ALA A 119 -15.25 2.00 0.61
N ILE A 120 -14.95 3.25 0.21
CA ILE A 120 -15.93 4.14 -0.42
C ILE A 120 -16.45 3.52 -1.72
N LEU A 121 -15.56 3.07 -2.61
CA LEU A 121 -15.95 2.46 -3.89
C LEU A 121 -16.78 1.19 -3.71
N VAL A 122 -16.50 0.40 -2.68
CA VAL A 122 -17.30 -0.79 -2.32
C VAL A 122 -18.71 -0.38 -1.87
N GLN A 123 -18.84 0.62 -1.01
CA GLN A 123 -20.17 1.11 -0.60
C GLN A 123 -20.96 1.66 -1.79
N GLU A 124 -20.34 2.42 -2.67
CA GLU A 124 -20.98 2.90 -3.90
C GLU A 124 -21.37 1.76 -4.86
N ALA A 125 -20.49 0.74 -5.00
CA ALA A 125 -20.80 -0.44 -5.82
C ALA A 125 -21.96 -1.23 -5.23
N ALA A 126 -21.96 -1.46 -3.92
CA ALA A 126 -23.05 -2.11 -3.21
C ALA A 126 -24.39 -1.38 -3.42
N ALA A 127 -24.41 -0.06 -3.27
CA ALA A 127 -25.60 0.75 -3.49
C ALA A 127 -26.14 0.61 -4.94
N ARG A 128 -25.24 0.58 -5.93
CA ARG A 128 -25.63 0.35 -7.34
C ARG A 128 -26.16 -1.06 -7.62
N MET A 129 -25.72 -2.04 -6.85
CA MET A 129 -26.10 -3.46 -6.98
C MET A 129 -27.31 -3.86 -6.10
N GLY A 130 -27.97 -2.91 -5.46
CA GLY A 130 -29.12 -3.18 -4.59
C GLY A 130 -28.79 -3.65 -3.18
N GLY A 131 -27.52 -3.49 -2.75
CA GLY A 131 -27.08 -3.78 -1.39
C GLY A 131 -26.41 -5.14 -1.16
N ASP A 132 -26.40 -6.03 -2.14
CA ASP A 132 -25.97 -7.43 -1.99
C ASP A 132 -24.46 -7.70 -2.11
N LEU A 133 -23.62 -6.65 -2.07
CA LEU A 133 -22.18 -6.82 -2.17
C LEU A 133 -21.52 -7.01 -0.79
N LYS A 134 -21.17 -8.26 -0.47
CA LYS A 134 -20.43 -8.61 0.75
C LYS A 134 -18.93 -8.48 0.48
N VAL A 135 -18.20 -7.68 1.26
CA VAL A 135 -16.76 -7.46 1.08
C VAL A 135 -16.03 -7.45 2.42
N GLU A 136 -14.86 -8.08 2.45
CA GLU A 136 -13.88 -7.97 3.52
C GLU A 136 -12.62 -7.29 2.98
N ILE A 137 -12.22 -6.16 3.57
CA ILE A 137 -11.00 -5.45 3.18
C ILE A 137 -9.90 -5.73 4.20
N TYR A 138 -8.79 -6.24 3.73
CA TYR A 138 -7.56 -6.40 4.49
C TYR A 138 -6.55 -5.35 4.02
N ALA A 139 -5.96 -4.64 4.95
CA ALA A 139 -4.93 -3.66 4.66
C ALA A 139 -3.66 -3.99 5.42
N SER A 140 -2.52 -3.90 4.75
CA SER A 140 -1.24 -4.15 5.39
C SER A 140 -0.19 -3.13 5.00
N ASP A 141 0.71 -2.87 5.92
CA ASP A 141 1.90 -2.06 5.67
C ASP A 141 3.07 -2.59 6.51
N LEU A 142 4.26 -2.15 6.18
CA LEU A 142 5.47 -2.44 6.92
C LEU A 142 5.54 -1.63 8.23
N SER A 143 5.02 -0.39 8.21
CA SER A 143 5.05 0.54 9.32
C SER A 143 3.92 0.27 10.32
N VAL A 144 4.29 -0.14 11.53
CA VAL A 144 3.34 -0.27 12.64
C VAL A 144 2.68 1.07 12.96
N LYS A 145 3.47 2.15 13.01
CA LYS A 145 2.95 3.51 13.28
C LYS A 145 2.04 4.00 12.15
N GLY A 146 2.36 3.67 10.89
CA GLY A 146 1.49 3.92 9.75
C GLY A 146 0.14 3.23 9.89
N ILE A 147 0.14 1.96 10.24
CA ILE A 147 -1.09 1.16 10.49
C ILE A 147 -1.91 1.73 11.64
N GLU A 148 -1.27 2.10 12.76
CA GLU A 148 -1.97 2.68 13.90
C GLU A 148 -2.65 4.01 13.54
N ARG A 149 -1.95 4.86 12.77
CA ARG A 149 -2.52 6.10 12.24
C ARG A 149 -3.68 5.81 11.28
N ALA A 150 -3.48 4.93 10.33
CA ALA A 150 -4.48 4.53 9.34
C ALA A 150 -5.74 3.95 10.02
N ARG A 151 -5.57 3.11 11.05
CA ARG A 151 -6.69 2.54 11.82
C ARG A 151 -7.55 3.60 12.51
N LYS A 152 -6.95 4.70 12.98
CA LYS A 152 -7.71 5.83 13.54
C LYS A 152 -8.56 6.53 12.48
N GLY A 153 -8.15 6.47 11.22
CA GLY A 153 -8.85 7.07 10.08
C GLY A 153 -8.90 8.59 10.14
N ILE A 154 -7.93 9.25 10.80
CA ILE A 154 -7.86 10.70 10.93
C ILE A 154 -6.85 11.25 9.93
N PHE A 155 -7.31 12.18 9.09
CA PHE A 155 -6.54 12.81 8.04
C PHE A 155 -6.58 14.33 8.20
N SER A 156 -5.47 15.00 7.98
CA SER A 156 -5.39 16.46 7.98
C SER A 156 -6.27 17.06 6.87
N HIS A 157 -6.58 18.35 6.97
CA HIS A 157 -7.30 19.09 5.92
C HIS A 157 -6.63 18.97 4.55
N PHE A 158 -5.30 19.01 4.51
CA PHE A 158 -4.54 18.86 3.28
C PHE A 158 -4.65 17.44 2.68
N GLU A 159 -4.53 16.40 3.49
CA GLU A 159 -4.61 15.03 3.03
C GLU A 159 -5.99 14.67 2.48
N ILE A 160 -7.06 15.15 3.12
CA ILE A 160 -8.41 14.79 2.70
C ILE A 160 -8.82 15.50 1.42
N GLN A 161 -8.36 16.74 1.22
CA GLN A 161 -8.61 17.50 -0.01
C GLN A 161 -7.82 16.95 -1.21
N LYS A 162 -6.78 16.16 -0.97
CA LYS A 162 -5.98 15.55 -2.02
C LYS A 162 -6.69 14.30 -2.55
N GLY A 163 -7.64 14.52 -3.47
CA GLY A 163 -8.30 13.46 -4.25
C GLY A 163 -9.75 13.14 -3.88
N LEU A 164 -10.25 13.54 -2.70
CA LEU A 164 -11.68 13.39 -2.38
C LEU A 164 -12.48 14.56 -2.92
N SER A 165 -13.64 14.25 -3.46
CA SER A 165 -14.66 15.27 -3.77
C SER A 165 -15.31 15.80 -2.49
N ALA A 166 -15.90 17.00 -2.55
CA ALA A 166 -16.65 17.54 -1.44
C ALA A 166 -17.79 16.60 -0.99
N GLN A 167 -18.42 15.91 -1.95
CA GLN A 167 -19.48 14.93 -1.66
C GLN A 167 -18.93 13.74 -0.88
N HIS A 168 -17.80 13.14 -1.31
CA HIS A 168 -17.16 12.06 -0.57
C HIS A 168 -16.77 12.48 0.85
N MET A 169 -16.32 13.72 1.04
CA MET A 169 -16.00 14.24 2.37
C MET A 169 -17.22 14.30 3.27
N ILE A 170 -18.34 14.81 2.76
CA ILE A 170 -19.60 14.96 3.52
C ILE A 170 -20.20 13.58 3.85
N ASP A 171 -20.19 12.67 2.89
CA ASP A 171 -20.87 11.37 3.04
C ASP A 171 -20.08 10.39 3.92
N HIS A 172 -18.74 10.49 3.94
CA HIS A 172 -17.89 9.46 4.50
C HIS A 172 -16.97 9.92 5.63
N PHE A 173 -16.85 11.22 5.88
CA PHE A 173 -15.97 11.76 6.91
C PHE A 173 -16.69 12.77 7.80
N GLN A 174 -16.20 12.92 9.02
CA GLN A 174 -16.67 13.92 9.95
C GLN A 174 -15.51 14.79 10.44
N PRO A 175 -15.73 16.11 10.66
CA PRO A 175 -14.70 16.97 11.20
C PRO A 175 -14.37 16.57 12.64
N VAL A 176 -13.08 16.56 12.95
CA VAL A 176 -12.55 16.33 14.30
C VAL A 176 -11.44 17.33 14.60
N GLU A 177 -10.99 17.39 15.84
CA GLU A 177 -9.81 18.20 16.17
C GLU A 177 -8.60 17.76 15.33
N GLY A 178 -8.01 18.70 14.61
CA GLY A 178 -6.84 18.47 13.75
C GLY A 178 -7.13 17.91 12.35
N GLY A 179 -8.41 17.71 11.96
CA GLY A 179 -8.71 17.23 10.61
C GLY A 179 -10.10 16.61 10.43
N TRP A 180 -10.12 15.49 9.73
CA TRP A 180 -11.32 14.74 9.35
C TRP A 180 -11.15 13.27 9.68
N GLN A 181 -12.15 12.66 10.27
CA GLN A 181 -12.16 11.24 10.57
C GLN A 181 -13.10 10.48 9.65
N ALA A 182 -12.63 9.40 9.09
CA ALA A 182 -13.46 8.47 8.34
C ALA A 182 -14.59 7.92 9.23
N SER A 183 -15.78 7.73 8.67
CA SER A 183 -16.94 7.18 9.37
C SER A 183 -16.64 5.79 9.95
N SER A 184 -17.34 5.40 11.00
CA SER A 184 -17.20 4.05 11.56
C SER A 184 -17.52 2.98 10.52
N SER A 185 -18.53 3.21 9.67
CA SER A 185 -18.89 2.29 8.59
C SER A 185 -17.74 1.98 7.63
N LEU A 186 -16.88 2.96 7.32
CA LEU A 186 -15.67 2.71 6.54
C LEU A 186 -14.58 2.02 7.35
N ARG A 187 -14.34 2.48 8.59
CA ARG A 187 -13.27 1.94 9.44
C ARG A 187 -13.48 0.47 9.77
N ASP A 188 -14.72 0.07 10.05
CA ASP A 188 -15.09 -1.29 10.44
C ASP A 188 -14.99 -2.29 9.27
N MET A 189 -14.99 -1.81 8.03
CA MET A 189 -14.75 -2.63 6.84
C MET A 189 -13.29 -3.09 6.71
N ILE A 190 -12.32 -2.42 7.38
CA ILE A 190 -10.90 -2.61 7.11
C ILE A 190 -10.20 -3.31 8.27
N ARG A 191 -9.58 -4.45 7.99
CA ARG A 191 -8.76 -5.23 8.94
C ARG A 191 -7.29 -4.97 8.66
N TRP A 192 -6.57 -4.44 9.66
CA TRP A 192 -5.19 -4.02 9.52
C TRP A 192 -4.20 -5.05 10.05
N ARG A 193 -3.13 -5.32 9.28
CA ARG A 193 -2.02 -6.19 9.69
C ARG A 193 -0.67 -5.61 9.27
N ARG A 194 0.38 -5.94 10.00
CA ARG A 194 1.76 -5.71 9.56
C ARG A 194 2.18 -6.85 8.65
N VAL A 195 2.67 -6.52 7.44
CA VAL A 195 3.22 -7.48 6.48
C VAL A 195 4.39 -6.82 5.74
N ASN A 196 5.50 -7.52 5.65
CA ASN A 196 6.58 -7.18 4.74
C ASN A 196 6.41 -7.97 3.44
N LEU A 197 6.02 -7.31 2.37
CA LEU A 197 5.74 -7.92 1.06
C LEU A 197 6.93 -8.72 0.49
N PHE A 198 8.16 -8.39 0.91
CA PHE A 198 9.39 -8.96 0.37
C PHE A 198 9.93 -10.14 1.19
N SER A 199 9.60 -10.23 2.46
CA SER A 199 10.13 -11.26 3.36
C SER A 199 9.06 -12.20 3.92
N ASP A 200 7.81 -11.72 4.02
CA ASP A 200 6.76 -12.50 4.63
C ASP A 200 6.13 -13.44 3.60
N THR A 201 6.06 -14.72 3.93
CA THR A 201 5.42 -15.70 3.08
C THR A 201 3.91 -15.44 3.03
N PRO A 202 3.28 -15.47 1.85
CA PRO A 202 1.84 -15.42 1.77
C PRO A 202 1.22 -16.52 2.62
N GLY A 203 0.32 -16.17 3.54
CA GLY A 203 -0.42 -17.14 4.34
C GLY A 203 -1.33 -18.03 3.47
N SER A 204 -2.13 -18.88 4.09
CA SER A 204 -3.11 -19.73 3.41
C SER A 204 -4.31 -18.94 2.84
N MET A 205 -4.57 -17.74 3.32
CA MET A 205 -5.64 -16.88 2.84
C MET A 205 -5.38 -16.44 1.40
N ARG A 206 -6.40 -16.50 0.57
CA ARG A 206 -6.37 -16.02 -0.82
C ARG A 206 -7.36 -14.90 -0.99
N PHE A 207 -6.98 -13.94 -1.86
CA PHE A 207 -7.73 -12.71 -2.10
C PHE A 207 -8.27 -12.69 -3.54
N ASP A 208 -9.50 -12.26 -3.67
CA ASP A 208 -10.16 -12.11 -4.97
C ASP A 208 -9.66 -10.85 -5.69
N LEU A 209 -9.25 -9.83 -4.92
CA LEU A 209 -8.64 -8.61 -5.41
C LEU A 209 -7.45 -8.23 -4.53
N VAL A 210 -6.30 -8.02 -5.13
CA VAL A 210 -5.12 -7.43 -4.48
C VAL A 210 -4.85 -6.07 -5.10
N VAL A 211 -4.67 -5.05 -4.26
CA VAL A 211 -4.28 -3.69 -4.67
C VAL A 211 -2.91 -3.39 -4.09
N CYS A 212 -1.91 -3.22 -4.96
CA CYS A 212 -0.53 -2.94 -4.57
C CYS A 212 0.03 -1.84 -5.48
N ARG A 213 -0.09 -0.60 -5.08
CA ARG A 213 0.28 0.55 -5.90
C ARG A 213 1.50 1.29 -5.34
N GLY A 214 2.38 1.82 -6.20
CA GLY A 214 3.56 2.62 -5.85
C GLY A 214 4.69 1.86 -5.16
N VAL A 215 4.64 0.55 -5.11
CA VAL A 215 5.66 -0.28 -4.46
C VAL A 215 6.71 -0.74 -5.46
N LEU A 216 6.28 -1.36 -6.55
CA LEU A 216 7.18 -2.00 -7.51
C LEU A 216 8.21 -1.05 -8.12
N PRO A 217 7.88 0.20 -8.53
CA PRO A 217 8.87 1.12 -9.09
C PRO A 217 9.99 1.50 -8.12
N GLN A 218 9.72 1.46 -6.82
CA GLN A 218 10.72 1.76 -5.79
C GLN A 218 11.42 0.52 -5.25
N THR A 219 11.04 -0.66 -5.72
CA THR A 219 11.68 -1.92 -5.36
C THR A 219 12.94 -2.11 -6.19
N ALA A 220 14.00 -2.64 -5.59
CA ALA A 220 15.20 -2.99 -6.31
C ALA A 220 14.92 -4.09 -7.35
N ALA A 221 15.50 -4.00 -8.53
CA ALA A 221 15.23 -4.90 -9.64
C ALA A 221 15.42 -6.39 -9.28
N ASN A 222 16.43 -6.70 -8.46
CA ASN A 222 16.72 -8.07 -8.02
C ASN A 222 15.69 -8.62 -6.98
N VAL A 223 14.88 -7.76 -6.37
CA VAL A 223 13.88 -8.15 -5.36
C VAL A 223 12.45 -8.12 -5.93
N ARG A 224 12.25 -7.38 -7.02
CA ARG A 224 10.95 -7.16 -7.66
C ARG A 224 10.24 -8.46 -8.09
N PRO A 225 10.94 -9.46 -8.68
CA PRO A 225 10.32 -10.75 -9.00
C PRO A 225 9.74 -11.46 -7.78
N THR A 226 10.42 -11.41 -6.64
CA THR A 226 9.91 -12.00 -5.37
C THR A 226 8.61 -11.34 -4.94
N ALA A 227 8.52 -10.00 -5.01
CA ALA A 227 7.28 -9.29 -4.70
C ALA A 227 6.14 -9.68 -5.65
N ALA A 228 6.41 -9.77 -6.96
CA ALA A 228 5.43 -10.19 -7.96
C ALA A 228 4.91 -11.60 -7.70
N VAL A 229 5.80 -12.54 -7.36
CA VAL A 229 5.44 -13.91 -6.98
C VAL A 229 4.58 -13.92 -5.71
N ASN A 230 4.96 -13.20 -4.67
CA ASN A 230 4.20 -13.12 -3.42
C ASN A 230 2.79 -12.53 -3.64
N LEU A 231 2.67 -11.52 -4.49
CA LEU A 231 1.37 -10.95 -4.88
C LEU A 231 0.54 -11.98 -5.64
N ALA A 232 1.12 -12.66 -6.64
CA ALA A 232 0.43 -13.68 -7.42
C ALA A 232 -0.04 -14.87 -6.56
N LEU A 233 0.80 -15.33 -5.62
CA LEU A 233 0.47 -16.42 -4.68
C LEU A 233 -0.61 -16.02 -3.68
N SER A 234 -0.77 -14.73 -3.41
CA SER A 234 -1.84 -14.23 -2.54
C SER A 234 -3.19 -14.16 -3.25
N LEU A 235 -3.23 -14.23 -4.59
CA LEU A 235 -4.47 -14.22 -5.36
C LEU A 235 -5.19 -15.56 -5.29
N ALA A 236 -6.52 -15.51 -5.26
CA ALA A 236 -7.38 -16.64 -5.60
C ALA A 236 -7.15 -17.05 -7.08
N GLU A 237 -7.62 -18.22 -7.48
CA GLU A 237 -7.40 -18.74 -8.84
C GLU A 237 -7.87 -17.77 -9.93
N ASN A 238 -9.03 -17.14 -9.72
CA ASN A 238 -9.61 -16.14 -10.62
C ASN A 238 -9.47 -14.71 -10.07
N GLY A 239 -8.45 -14.47 -9.22
CA GLY A 239 -8.24 -13.18 -8.58
C GLY A 239 -7.53 -12.17 -9.47
N PHE A 240 -7.68 -10.90 -9.13
CA PHE A 240 -7.12 -9.77 -9.85
C PHE A 240 -6.09 -9.01 -9.00
N LEU A 241 -5.01 -8.57 -9.64
CA LEU A 241 -4.06 -7.62 -9.08
C LEU A 241 -4.24 -6.25 -9.74
N VAL A 242 -4.32 -5.22 -8.92
CA VAL A 242 -4.32 -3.82 -9.34
C VAL A 242 -3.01 -3.18 -8.93
N LEU A 243 -2.28 -2.66 -9.90
CA LEU A 243 -1.08 -1.84 -9.70
C LEU A 243 -1.39 -0.35 -9.91
N GLY A 244 -0.44 0.52 -9.67
CA GLY A 244 -0.50 1.90 -10.11
C GLY A 244 -0.33 2.00 -11.63
N ARG A 245 -0.85 3.05 -12.22
CA ARG A 245 -0.76 3.27 -13.67
C ARG A 245 0.71 3.33 -14.11
N GLY A 246 1.06 2.55 -15.13
CA GLY A 246 2.42 2.44 -15.64
C GLY A 246 3.38 1.58 -14.80
N GLU A 247 2.95 1.09 -13.64
CA GLU A 247 3.84 0.31 -12.75
C GLU A 247 4.14 -1.10 -13.25
N GLY A 248 3.37 -1.63 -14.17
CA GLY A 248 3.57 -2.96 -14.74
C GLY A 248 3.91 -2.94 -16.23
N GLU A 249 4.04 -1.78 -16.84
CA GLU A 249 4.36 -1.64 -18.26
C GLU A 249 5.83 -1.96 -18.52
N GLY A 250 6.09 -2.97 -19.37
CA GLY A 250 7.44 -3.39 -19.72
C GLY A 250 8.17 -4.19 -18.66
N GLU A 251 7.53 -4.59 -17.59
CA GLU A 251 8.16 -5.37 -16.52
C GLU A 251 8.09 -6.87 -16.82
N ALA A 252 9.17 -7.41 -17.39
CA ALA A 252 9.41 -8.85 -17.49
C ALA A 252 9.33 -9.57 -16.13
N ASP A 253 9.51 -8.80 -15.05
CA ASP A 253 9.50 -9.30 -13.67
C ASP A 253 8.09 -9.73 -13.19
N LEU A 254 7.01 -9.28 -13.84
CA LEU A 254 5.64 -9.71 -13.52
C LEU A 254 5.26 -11.00 -14.24
N ALA A 255 5.80 -11.23 -15.44
CA ALA A 255 5.72 -12.51 -16.13
C ALA A 255 6.72 -13.49 -15.48
N PRO A 256 6.42 -14.76 -15.34
CA PRO A 256 5.25 -15.50 -15.83
C PRO A 256 4.06 -15.55 -14.84
N ALA A 257 4.14 -14.92 -13.67
CA ALA A 257 3.17 -15.09 -12.60
C ALA A 257 1.82 -14.39 -12.85
N LEU A 258 1.85 -13.29 -13.61
CA LEU A 258 0.71 -12.40 -13.83
C LEU A 258 0.52 -12.11 -15.33
N LEU A 259 -0.74 -11.99 -15.74
CA LEU A 259 -1.15 -11.67 -17.11
C LEU A 259 -1.89 -10.34 -17.12
N ALA A 260 -1.45 -9.41 -17.95
CA ALA A 260 -2.19 -8.16 -18.21
C ALA A 260 -3.54 -8.47 -18.88
N LEU A 261 -4.60 -7.81 -18.44
CA LEU A 261 -5.93 -8.01 -18.99
C LEU A 261 -6.20 -7.00 -20.12
N PRO A 262 -6.52 -7.47 -21.35
CA PRO A 262 -6.80 -6.59 -22.47
C PRO A 262 -7.95 -5.63 -22.17
N GLY A 263 -7.75 -4.33 -22.45
CA GLY A 263 -8.75 -3.28 -22.23
C GLY A 263 -8.99 -2.90 -20.77
N LEU A 264 -8.07 -3.30 -19.88
CA LEU A 264 -8.01 -2.85 -18.49
C LEU A 264 -6.62 -2.25 -18.21
N ASP A 265 -6.59 -1.04 -17.68
CA ASP A 265 -5.34 -0.36 -17.32
C ASP A 265 -4.85 -0.83 -15.95
N ALA A 266 -3.59 -1.24 -15.86
CA ALA A 266 -2.92 -1.65 -14.61
C ALA A 266 -3.64 -2.75 -13.81
N ILE A 267 -4.45 -3.58 -14.48
CA ILE A 267 -5.15 -4.73 -13.88
C ILE A 267 -4.64 -6.01 -14.52
N TYR A 268 -4.27 -6.96 -13.67
CA TYR A 268 -3.65 -8.22 -14.04
C TYR A 268 -4.46 -9.37 -13.44
N ALA A 269 -4.46 -10.52 -14.09
CA ALA A 269 -4.94 -11.78 -13.53
C ALA A 269 -3.77 -12.67 -13.16
N ARG A 270 -3.97 -13.60 -12.23
CA ARG A 270 -3.02 -14.68 -11.99
C ARG A 270 -2.88 -15.53 -13.25
N ASN A 271 -1.66 -15.82 -13.65
CA ASN A 271 -1.41 -16.75 -14.75
C ASN A 271 -1.71 -18.19 -14.28
N PRO A 272 -2.70 -18.89 -14.86
CA PRO A 272 -3.05 -20.26 -14.45
C PRO A 272 -1.95 -21.29 -14.74
N ALA A 273 -1.05 -20.99 -15.66
CA ALA A 273 0.13 -21.84 -15.94
C ALA A 273 1.26 -21.65 -14.92
N PHE A 274 1.21 -20.60 -14.09
CA PHE A 274 2.20 -20.37 -13.07
C PHE A 274 1.98 -21.30 -11.89
N ARG A 275 2.80 -22.33 -11.80
CA ARG A 275 2.86 -23.24 -10.65
C ARG A 275 4.18 -22.99 -9.93
N THR A 276 4.11 -22.68 -8.64
CA THR A 276 5.29 -22.81 -7.78
C THR A 276 5.62 -24.30 -7.69
N LEU A 277 6.87 -24.64 -7.96
CA LEU A 277 7.38 -25.93 -7.52
C LEU A 277 7.22 -25.94 -6.00
N GLU A 278 6.31 -26.77 -5.49
CA GLU A 278 6.24 -27.06 -4.06
C GLU A 278 7.57 -27.74 -3.69
N VAL A 279 8.40 -26.99 -2.91
CA VAL A 279 9.63 -27.48 -2.33
C VAL A 279 9.33 -28.03 -0.95
#